data_9a737021496eeb7b0896b7f3ae7fd9fa
#
_entry.id   9a737021496eeb7b0896b7f3ae7fd9fa
#
_cell.length_a   1.000
_cell.length_b   1.000
_cell.length_c   1.000
_cell.angle_alpha   90.00
_cell.angle_beta   90.00
_cell.angle_gamma   90.00
#
_symmetry.space_group_name_H-M   'P 1'
#
loop_
_entity.id
_entity.type
_entity.pdbx_description
1 polymer ?
#
loop_
_entity_poly.entity_id
_entity_poly.type
_entity_poly.pdbx_seq_one_letter_code
_entity_poly.pdbx_strand_id
1 'polypeptide(L)'
;AEEYEKLKSEGYALDDTVGKSGIERAMESTLRGTDGIKEITVENGVVVSSDMKTPVEAGKTVQLTVNSDYQRELQNILDGFINNFDSLRDSKTEQLGLKKISCGAIVVLDAKTAGVLGMVTAPTYNLEDYKVDYEAILNAENTPLVNRATDGLYRPGSTFKTITATAGLNEQIITGNSTYFCGHTYHFKDHDYNCTGSHGDIAVTQALRVSCNIFFYKLSEELTIDRISEYATKFGLGQSTGLETGDAAGHLSNQETFAELGADWTVGQVLQSAIGQGEWAVTPLQMANVACTIANNGTRYEPHLVDSIWDYSHTTKLEQKEPVVADQITPVNDDVFQYVENGMIAASTNNFPTRYSLSDLGFDVAVKTGTPQVSNRVQDSFFIGYAPADDPEIAFAGVIEGGEYSKYMIRSVIQAYEKTVRGEQVSVDAVGAQTTVSTDTTGTETTTSATSTSTH
;
A
#
# COMPACT_ATOMS: atom_id res chain seq x y z
N ALA A 1 -20.45 -28.67 12.66
CA ALA A 1 -21.88 -29.06 12.60
C ALA A 1 -22.75 -27.84 12.27
N GLU A 2 -22.67 -26.74 13.02
CA GLU A 2 -23.47 -25.53 12.75
C GLU A 2 -23.22 -24.91 11.37
N GLU A 3 -21.96 -24.82 10.96
CA GLU A 3 -21.58 -24.30 9.65
C GLU A 3 -22.15 -25.15 8.51
N TYR A 4 -22.13 -26.48 8.65
CA TYR A 4 -22.72 -27.37 7.65
C TYR A 4 -24.24 -27.22 7.55
N GLU A 5 -24.95 -27.09 8.68
CA GLU A 5 -26.42 -26.88 8.63
C GLU A 5 -26.79 -25.56 7.93
N LYS A 6 -25.95 -24.51 8.07
CA LYS A 6 -26.12 -23.28 7.33
C LYS A 6 -25.91 -23.50 5.83
N LEU A 7 -24.76 -24.07 5.43
CA LEU A 7 -24.41 -24.36 4.05
C LEU A 7 -25.45 -25.28 3.38
N LYS A 8 -25.92 -26.30 4.11
CA LYS A 8 -26.99 -27.18 3.62
C LYS A 8 -28.29 -26.44 3.33
N SER A 9 -28.64 -25.42 4.13
CA SER A 9 -29.79 -24.57 3.86
C SER A 9 -29.62 -23.70 2.60
N GLU A 10 -28.39 -23.47 2.22
CA GLU A 10 -27.96 -22.76 0.99
C GLU A 10 -27.77 -23.71 -0.22
N GLY A 11 -28.07 -25.01 -0.04
CA GLY A 11 -28.03 -26.01 -1.13
C GLY A 11 -26.69 -26.71 -1.30
N TYR A 12 -25.79 -26.67 -0.30
CA TYR A 12 -24.53 -27.41 -0.36
C TYR A 12 -24.69 -28.88 0.04
N ALA A 13 -24.06 -29.79 -0.71
CA ALA A 13 -23.88 -31.16 -0.33
C ALA A 13 -22.72 -31.30 0.69
N LEU A 14 -22.61 -32.47 1.32
CA LEU A 14 -21.59 -32.70 2.36
C LEU A 14 -20.17 -32.70 1.80
N ASP A 15 -20.01 -33.06 0.53
CA ASP A 15 -18.75 -33.17 -0.19
C ASP A 15 -18.44 -31.97 -1.11
N ASP A 16 -19.28 -30.93 -1.05
CA ASP A 16 -19.02 -29.69 -1.80
C ASP A 16 -17.80 -28.96 -1.24
N THR A 17 -17.08 -28.35 -2.14
CA THR A 17 -16.00 -27.40 -1.81
C THR A 17 -16.57 -26.00 -1.66
N VAL A 18 -16.12 -25.25 -0.64
CA VAL A 18 -16.56 -23.90 -0.38
C VAL A 18 -15.36 -22.97 -0.11
N GLY A 19 -15.40 -21.77 -0.63
CA GLY A 19 -14.39 -20.73 -0.37
C GLY A 19 -14.40 -20.29 1.11
N LYS A 20 -13.24 -20.37 1.76
CA LYS A 20 -13.09 -20.07 3.20
C LYS A 20 -12.48 -18.70 3.47
N SER A 21 -11.71 -18.18 2.53
CA SER A 21 -10.99 -16.90 2.68
C SER A 21 -10.71 -16.25 1.34
N GLY A 22 -10.28 -15.00 1.36
CA GLY A 22 -9.87 -14.26 0.17
C GLY A 22 -10.96 -14.17 -0.88
N ILE A 23 -10.53 -14.16 -2.13
CA ILE A 23 -11.42 -13.99 -3.28
C ILE A 23 -12.36 -15.18 -3.47
N GLU A 24 -11.94 -16.40 -3.13
CA GLU A 24 -12.81 -17.57 -3.21
C GLU A 24 -14.04 -17.42 -2.32
N ARG A 25 -13.85 -16.94 -1.07
CA ARG A 25 -14.97 -16.65 -0.15
C ARG A 25 -15.81 -15.46 -0.64
N ALA A 26 -15.17 -14.39 -1.08
CA ALA A 26 -15.86 -13.17 -1.51
C ALA A 26 -16.72 -13.40 -2.75
N MET A 27 -16.26 -14.27 -3.66
CA MET A 27 -16.92 -14.56 -4.93
C MET A 27 -17.53 -15.96 -5.01
N GLU A 28 -17.75 -16.62 -3.87
CA GLU A 28 -18.25 -18.00 -3.80
C GLU A 28 -19.52 -18.18 -4.66
N SER A 29 -20.51 -17.29 -4.54
CA SER A 29 -21.75 -17.37 -5.31
C SER A 29 -21.57 -17.22 -6.82
N THR A 30 -20.46 -16.61 -7.26
CA THR A 30 -20.11 -16.46 -8.68
C THR A 30 -19.30 -17.67 -9.19
N LEU A 31 -18.38 -18.13 -8.37
CA LEU A 31 -17.46 -19.23 -8.71
C LEU A 31 -18.16 -20.59 -8.67
N ARG A 32 -19.13 -20.77 -7.75
CA ARG A 32 -19.90 -21.98 -7.62
C ARG A 32 -20.93 -22.09 -8.74
N GLY A 33 -21.03 -23.26 -9.36
CA GLY A 33 -22.12 -23.61 -10.25
C GLY A 33 -23.40 -24.04 -9.48
N THR A 34 -24.35 -24.52 -10.21
CA THR A 34 -25.55 -25.16 -9.67
C THR A 34 -25.58 -26.63 -10.03
N ASP A 35 -25.73 -27.49 -9.03
CA ASP A 35 -25.83 -28.94 -9.23
C ASP A 35 -27.09 -29.32 -9.98
N GLY A 36 -26.95 -30.22 -10.92
CA GLY A 36 -28.08 -30.81 -11.62
C GLY A 36 -28.72 -31.94 -10.82
N ILE A 37 -30.03 -32.03 -10.90
CA ILE A 37 -30.80 -33.14 -10.31
C ILE A 37 -31.30 -34.09 -11.43
N LYS A 38 -30.82 -35.32 -11.35
CA LYS A 38 -31.24 -36.38 -12.26
C LYS A 38 -32.13 -37.37 -11.56
N GLU A 39 -33.37 -37.51 -12.00
CA GLU A 39 -34.29 -38.54 -11.54
C GLU A 39 -34.05 -39.83 -12.28
N ILE A 40 -33.81 -40.90 -11.55
CA ILE A 40 -33.60 -42.25 -12.12
C ILE A 40 -34.73 -43.14 -11.60
N THR A 41 -35.55 -43.69 -12.50
CA THR A 41 -36.52 -44.70 -12.18
C THR A 41 -35.93 -46.08 -12.39
N VAL A 42 -36.00 -46.94 -11.37
CA VAL A 42 -35.50 -48.31 -11.42
C VAL A 42 -36.63 -49.29 -11.19
N GLU A 43 -36.81 -50.22 -12.11
CA GLU A 43 -37.75 -51.34 -12.02
C GLU A 43 -37.01 -52.67 -12.04
N ASN A 44 -37.22 -53.53 -11.08
CA ASN A 44 -36.59 -54.82 -10.93
C ASN A 44 -35.04 -54.76 -11.00
N GLY A 45 -34.44 -53.71 -10.49
CA GLY A 45 -32.97 -53.49 -10.53
C GLY A 45 -32.42 -52.97 -11.88
N VAL A 46 -33.30 -52.64 -12.81
CA VAL A 46 -32.94 -52.07 -14.11
C VAL A 46 -33.41 -50.62 -14.22
N VAL A 47 -32.52 -49.71 -14.65
CA VAL A 47 -32.91 -48.33 -14.90
C VAL A 47 -33.85 -48.25 -16.11
N VAL A 48 -35.07 -47.82 -15.92
CA VAL A 48 -36.11 -47.71 -16.98
C VAL A 48 -36.28 -46.28 -17.48
N SER A 49 -35.98 -45.27 -16.68
CA SER A 49 -35.86 -43.89 -17.16
C SER A 49 -34.77 -43.12 -16.38
N SER A 50 -34.28 -42.05 -17.00
CA SER A 50 -33.24 -41.21 -16.47
C SER A 50 -33.39 -39.79 -17.00
N ASP A 51 -34.15 -38.96 -16.25
CA ASP A 51 -34.59 -37.65 -16.68
C ASP A 51 -33.87 -36.54 -15.85
N MET A 52 -33.33 -35.54 -16.55
CA MET A 52 -32.78 -34.38 -15.89
C MET A 52 -33.91 -33.47 -15.36
N LYS A 53 -34.03 -33.33 -14.07
CA LYS A 53 -35.04 -32.46 -13.45
C LYS A 53 -34.55 -31.02 -13.32
N THR A 54 -33.29 -30.85 -12.95
CA THR A 54 -32.63 -29.55 -12.90
C THR A 54 -31.37 -29.64 -13.74
N PRO A 55 -31.15 -28.77 -14.72
CA PRO A 55 -29.91 -28.75 -15.47
C PRO A 55 -28.72 -28.34 -14.60
N VAL A 56 -27.55 -28.83 -14.93
CA VAL A 56 -26.28 -28.36 -14.34
C VAL A 56 -25.97 -26.98 -14.90
N GLU A 57 -25.62 -26.04 -14.04
CA GLU A 57 -25.06 -24.75 -14.45
C GLU A 57 -23.63 -24.64 -13.96
N ALA A 58 -22.70 -24.41 -14.87
CA ALA A 58 -21.30 -24.21 -14.52
C ALA A 58 -21.11 -22.88 -13.80
N GLY A 59 -20.22 -22.83 -12.83
CA GLY A 59 -19.76 -21.58 -12.21
C GLY A 59 -19.12 -20.63 -13.22
N LYS A 60 -18.88 -19.41 -12.84
CA LYS A 60 -18.30 -18.38 -13.68
C LYS A 60 -16.80 -18.21 -13.38
N THR A 61 -16.09 -17.59 -14.30
CA THR A 61 -14.69 -17.23 -14.12
C THR A 61 -14.59 -15.77 -13.66
N VAL A 62 -13.86 -15.54 -12.58
CA VAL A 62 -13.59 -14.19 -12.05
C VAL A 62 -12.20 -13.77 -12.48
N GLN A 63 -12.11 -12.72 -13.27
CA GLN A 63 -10.85 -12.08 -13.63
C GLN A 63 -10.54 -10.98 -12.61
N LEU A 64 -9.31 -10.98 -12.10
CA LEU A 64 -8.86 -10.00 -11.12
C LEU A 64 -8.11 -8.85 -11.79
N THR A 65 -8.07 -7.70 -11.10
CA THR A 65 -7.23 -6.54 -11.45
C THR A 65 -5.75 -6.80 -11.22
N VAL A 66 -5.42 -7.77 -10.37
CA VAL A 66 -4.05 -8.14 -10.00
C VAL A 66 -3.29 -8.68 -11.22
N ASN A 67 -2.16 -8.05 -11.53
CA ASN A 67 -1.21 -8.58 -12.51
C ASN A 67 -0.25 -9.54 -11.80
N SER A 68 -0.26 -10.83 -12.19
CA SER A 68 0.50 -11.88 -11.50
C SER A 68 2.02 -11.69 -11.56
N ASP A 69 2.54 -11.14 -12.65
CA ASP A 69 3.98 -10.89 -12.80
C ASP A 69 4.40 -9.68 -11.97
N TYR A 70 3.57 -8.64 -11.94
CA TYR A 70 3.79 -7.49 -11.08
C TYR A 70 3.72 -7.87 -9.59
N GLN A 71 2.71 -8.64 -9.20
CA GLN A 71 2.56 -9.18 -7.84
C GLN A 71 3.82 -9.91 -7.37
N ARG A 72 4.40 -10.75 -8.25
CA ARG A 72 5.65 -11.49 -7.97
C ARG A 72 6.85 -10.55 -7.83
N GLU A 73 6.98 -9.56 -8.71
CA GLU A 73 8.07 -8.58 -8.62
C GLU A 73 7.94 -7.72 -7.35
N LEU A 74 6.73 -7.31 -6.96
CA LEU A 74 6.52 -6.59 -5.70
C LEU A 74 6.94 -7.41 -4.47
N GLN A 75 6.63 -8.72 -4.46
CA GLN A 75 7.08 -9.61 -3.39
C GLN A 75 8.61 -9.71 -3.36
N ASN A 76 9.26 -9.86 -4.53
CA ASN A 76 10.72 -9.89 -4.64
C ASN A 76 11.36 -8.59 -4.14
N ILE A 77 10.73 -7.44 -4.42
CA ILE A 77 11.21 -6.12 -3.95
C ILE A 77 11.13 -6.04 -2.42
N LEU A 78 9.99 -6.43 -1.84
CA LEU A 78 9.79 -6.39 -0.39
C LEU A 78 10.74 -7.34 0.34
N ASP A 79 10.82 -8.58 -0.10
CA ASP A 79 11.71 -9.60 0.48
C ASP A 79 13.19 -9.22 0.28
N GLY A 80 13.53 -8.71 -0.89
CA GLY A 80 14.88 -8.21 -1.19
C GLY A 80 15.28 -7.04 -0.28
N PHE A 81 14.36 -6.10 -0.03
CA PHE A 81 14.61 -5.00 0.92
C PHE A 81 14.84 -5.53 2.34
N ILE A 82 13.97 -6.40 2.83
CA ILE A 82 14.06 -6.98 4.18
C ILE A 82 15.37 -7.76 4.33
N ASN A 83 15.71 -8.62 3.38
CA ASN A 83 16.91 -9.46 3.43
C ASN A 83 18.20 -8.66 3.32
N ASN A 84 18.19 -7.53 2.62
CA ASN A 84 19.35 -6.67 2.41
C ASN A 84 19.40 -5.43 3.33
N PHE A 85 18.49 -5.32 4.30
CA PHE A 85 18.37 -4.12 5.16
C PHE A 85 19.68 -3.79 5.89
N ASP A 86 20.43 -4.79 6.32
CA ASP A 86 21.71 -4.58 6.99
C ASP A 86 22.70 -3.81 6.10
N SER A 87 22.64 -3.96 4.78
CA SER A 87 23.47 -3.21 3.83
C SER A 87 23.07 -1.73 3.67
N LEU A 88 21.86 -1.38 4.10
CA LEU A 88 21.34 -0.01 4.09
C LEU A 88 21.61 0.73 5.40
N ARG A 89 22.02 0.01 6.45
CA ARG A 89 22.26 0.59 7.77
C ARG A 89 23.46 1.53 7.73
N ASP A 90 23.32 2.61 8.42
CA ASP A 90 24.36 3.62 8.65
C ASP A 90 24.49 3.93 10.15
N SER A 91 25.41 4.83 10.50
CA SER A 91 25.60 5.25 11.90
C SER A 91 24.36 5.82 12.56
N LYS A 92 23.41 6.36 11.78
CA LYS A 92 22.14 6.88 12.31
C LYS A 92 21.20 5.73 12.68
N THR A 93 21.05 4.73 11.83
CA THR A 93 20.22 3.54 12.13
C THR A 93 20.77 2.75 13.31
N GLU A 94 22.10 2.67 13.45
CA GLU A 94 22.75 2.07 14.60
C GLU A 94 22.48 2.84 15.89
N GLN A 95 22.57 4.18 15.85
CA GLN A 95 22.27 5.04 17.01
C GLN A 95 20.80 4.95 17.43
N LEU A 96 19.88 4.76 16.48
CA LEU A 96 18.45 4.56 16.75
C LEU A 96 18.15 3.17 17.32
N GLY A 97 19.12 2.25 17.32
CA GLY A 97 18.93 0.88 17.80
C GLY A 97 18.03 0.04 16.91
N LEU A 98 17.89 0.40 15.63
CA LEU A 98 17.10 -0.36 14.67
C LEU A 98 17.71 -1.75 14.49
N LYS A 99 16.88 -2.75 14.73
CA LYS A 99 17.25 -4.16 14.64
C LYS A 99 16.97 -4.73 13.26
N LYS A 100 17.17 -6.02 13.10
CA LYS A 100 16.72 -6.77 11.92
C LYS A 100 15.22 -6.56 11.73
N ILE A 101 14.84 -6.16 10.54
CA ILE A 101 13.44 -6.05 10.12
C ILE A 101 12.97 -7.37 9.52
N SER A 102 11.66 -7.63 9.58
CA SER A 102 11.07 -8.85 9.04
C SER A 102 9.66 -8.66 8.53
N CYS A 103 9.06 -7.49 8.77
CA CYS A 103 7.65 -7.22 8.49
C CYS A 103 7.48 -5.98 7.64
N GLY A 104 6.57 -6.07 6.68
CA GLY A 104 6.21 -4.94 5.83
C GLY A 104 5.10 -5.29 4.85
N ALA A 105 4.67 -4.29 4.08
CA ALA A 105 3.70 -4.43 3.02
C ALA A 105 3.92 -3.39 1.92
N ILE A 106 3.50 -3.73 0.69
CA ILE A 106 3.38 -2.80 -0.43
C ILE A 106 2.02 -3.00 -1.06
N VAL A 107 1.34 -1.91 -1.39
CA VAL A 107 0.07 -1.88 -2.14
C VAL A 107 0.25 -0.95 -3.33
N VAL A 108 -0.20 -1.41 -4.50
CA VAL A 108 -0.24 -0.61 -5.72
C VAL A 108 -1.62 -0.72 -6.34
N LEU A 109 -2.22 0.42 -6.59
CA LEU A 109 -3.54 0.59 -7.21
C LEU A 109 -3.37 1.18 -8.62
N ASP A 110 -4.24 0.81 -9.52
CA ASP A 110 -4.49 1.60 -10.73
C ASP A 110 -4.99 2.98 -10.30
N ALA A 111 -4.32 4.03 -10.73
CA ALA A 111 -4.63 5.38 -10.28
C ALA A 111 -5.98 5.89 -10.76
N LYS A 112 -6.52 5.37 -11.87
CA LYS A 112 -7.77 5.84 -12.50
C LYS A 112 -9.01 5.11 -12.01
N THR A 113 -8.84 3.89 -11.47
CA THR A 113 -9.95 3.01 -11.10
C THR A 113 -9.91 2.54 -9.65
N ALA A 114 -8.78 2.68 -8.97
CA ALA A 114 -8.43 2.05 -7.71
C ALA A 114 -8.44 0.50 -7.75
N GLY A 115 -8.40 -0.13 -8.93
CA GLY A 115 -8.16 -1.56 -9.06
C GLY A 115 -6.81 -1.96 -8.48
N VAL A 116 -6.76 -3.01 -7.68
CA VAL A 116 -5.53 -3.50 -7.05
C VAL A 116 -4.66 -4.17 -8.10
N LEU A 117 -3.56 -3.54 -8.51
CA LEU A 117 -2.58 -4.11 -9.45
C LEU A 117 -1.63 -5.11 -8.79
N GLY A 118 -1.34 -4.88 -7.52
CA GLY A 118 -0.55 -5.77 -6.69
C GLY A 118 -0.58 -5.38 -5.22
N MET A 119 -0.53 -6.39 -4.36
CA MET A 119 -0.63 -6.23 -2.91
C MET A 119 0.16 -7.34 -2.22
N VAL A 120 1.22 -6.99 -1.51
CA VAL A 120 2.15 -7.95 -0.91
C VAL A 120 2.38 -7.67 0.57
N THR A 121 2.68 -8.73 1.30
CA THR A 121 2.98 -8.70 2.73
C THR A 121 4.21 -9.54 3.06
N ALA A 122 4.97 -9.15 4.07
CA ALA A 122 6.05 -9.94 4.64
C ALA A 122 5.95 -9.97 6.18
N PRO A 123 6.25 -11.11 6.83
CA PRO A 123 6.44 -12.39 6.16
C PRO A 123 5.15 -12.89 5.51
N THR A 124 5.29 -13.75 4.54
CA THR A 124 4.17 -14.47 3.92
C THR A 124 4.35 -15.98 4.12
N TYR A 125 3.44 -16.79 3.61
CA TYR A 125 3.50 -18.24 3.70
C TYR A 125 3.28 -18.88 2.32
N ASN A 126 3.77 -20.12 2.18
CA ASN A 126 3.53 -20.91 1.00
C ASN A 126 2.22 -21.68 1.14
N LEU A 127 1.39 -21.72 0.08
CA LEU A 127 0.10 -22.41 0.10
C LEU A 127 0.22 -23.94 0.27
N GLU A 128 1.31 -24.56 -0.21
CA GLU A 128 1.55 -25.99 0.01
C GLU A 128 1.89 -26.26 1.48
N ASP A 129 2.73 -25.42 2.10
CA ASP A 129 3.04 -25.53 3.53
C ASP A 129 1.79 -25.30 4.39
N TYR A 130 0.92 -24.35 3.99
CA TYR A 130 -0.37 -24.09 4.65
C TYR A 130 -1.26 -25.33 4.71
N LYS A 131 -1.29 -26.13 3.64
CA LYS A 131 -2.08 -27.38 3.58
C LYS A 131 -1.48 -28.50 4.42
N VAL A 132 -0.14 -28.50 4.57
CA VAL A 132 0.60 -29.60 5.23
C VAL A 132 0.77 -29.34 6.72
N ASP A 133 1.10 -28.11 7.12
CA ASP A 133 1.42 -27.75 8.51
C ASP A 133 0.91 -26.35 8.88
N TYR A 134 -0.41 -26.22 8.93
CA TYR A 134 -1.07 -24.97 9.33
C TYR A 134 -0.64 -24.47 10.70
N GLU A 135 -0.44 -25.39 11.67
CA GLU A 135 -0.06 -25.06 13.05
C GLU A 135 1.33 -24.42 13.12
N ALA A 136 2.27 -24.86 12.28
CA ALA A 136 3.59 -24.24 12.21
C ALA A 136 3.50 -22.79 11.71
N ILE A 137 2.65 -22.53 10.69
CA ILE A 137 2.46 -21.18 10.17
C ILE A 137 1.71 -20.30 11.17
N LEU A 138 0.67 -20.83 11.83
CA LEU A 138 -0.10 -20.11 12.84
C LEU A 138 0.76 -19.63 14.01
N ASN A 139 1.71 -20.47 14.44
CA ASN A 139 2.60 -20.20 15.57
C ASN A 139 3.95 -19.58 15.15
N ALA A 140 4.13 -19.30 13.86
CA ALA A 140 5.38 -18.71 13.37
C ALA A 140 5.58 -17.28 13.88
N GLU A 141 6.84 -16.93 14.08
CA GLU A 141 7.24 -15.56 14.47
C GLU A 141 6.77 -14.55 13.41
N ASN A 142 6.38 -13.36 13.86
CA ASN A 142 5.91 -12.26 13.02
C ASN A 142 4.60 -12.53 12.25
N THR A 143 3.82 -13.53 12.67
CA THR A 143 2.43 -13.75 12.23
C THR A 143 2.24 -13.70 10.70
N PRO A 144 2.77 -14.67 9.93
CA PRO A 144 2.69 -14.65 8.47
C PRO A 144 1.27 -14.76 7.90
N LEU A 145 0.28 -15.19 8.70
CA LEU A 145 -1.13 -15.22 8.32
C LEU A 145 -1.79 -13.84 8.29
N VAL A 146 -1.17 -12.82 8.89
CA VAL A 146 -1.69 -11.45 8.86
C VAL A 146 -1.35 -10.80 7.52
N ASN A 147 -2.36 -10.47 6.74
CA ASN A 147 -2.18 -9.62 5.55
C ASN A 147 -1.95 -8.18 5.99
N ARG A 148 -0.70 -7.79 6.12
CA ARG A 148 -0.33 -6.45 6.57
C ARG A 148 -0.80 -5.33 5.65
N ALA A 149 -1.09 -5.63 4.41
CA ALA A 149 -1.57 -4.65 3.45
C ALA A 149 -3.01 -4.20 3.74
N THR A 150 -3.87 -5.12 4.23
CA THR A 150 -5.30 -4.91 4.52
C THR A 150 -5.63 -4.86 6.01
N ASP A 151 -4.88 -5.58 6.85
CA ASP A 151 -5.19 -5.77 8.26
C ASP A 151 -4.12 -5.20 9.21
N GLY A 152 -2.93 -4.86 8.68
CA GLY A 152 -1.89 -4.18 9.44
C GLY A 152 -2.28 -2.74 9.76
N LEU A 153 -2.28 -2.38 11.04
CA LEU A 153 -2.67 -1.06 11.52
C LEU A 153 -1.44 -0.25 11.96
N TYR A 154 -1.23 0.88 11.32
CA TYR A 154 -0.03 1.70 11.48
C TYR A 154 -0.38 3.17 11.72
N ARG A 155 0.51 3.89 12.37
CA ARG A 155 0.50 5.35 12.35
C ARG A 155 1.05 5.82 11.00
N PRO A 156 0.35 6.71 10.26
CA PRO A 156 0.81 7.16 8.95
C PRO A 156 2.05 8.08 9.02
N GLY A 157 2.28 8.71 10.17
CA GLY A 157 3.35 9.70 10.31
C GLY A 157 3.22 10.83 9.29
N SER A 158 4.33 11.37 8.85
CA SER A 158 4.36 12.52 7.93
C SER A 158 3.68 12.31 6.57
N THR A 159 3.24 11.10 6.21
CA THR A 159 2.40 10.91 5.01
C THR A 159 1.03 11.56 5.19
N PHE A 160 0.53 11.63 6.42
CA PHE A 160 -0.73 12.29 6.77
C PHE A 160 -0.73 13.80 6.50
N LYS A 161 0.45 14.45 6.43
CA LYS A 161 0.57 15.88 6.13
C LYS A 161 -0.04 16.29 4.79
N THR A 162 -0.17 15.37 3.85
CA THR A 162 -0.88 15.59 2.59
C THR A 162 -2.36 15.85 2.84
N ILE A 163 -2.98 15.11 3.75
CA ILE A 163 -4.38 15.31 4.17
C ILE A 163 -4.55 16.65 4.89
N THR A 164 -3.67 16.94 5.84
CA THR A 164 -3.71 18.21 6.60
C THR A 164 -3.49 19.42 5.68
N ALA A 165 -2.60 19.31 4.69
CA ALA A 165 -2.38 20.36 3.69
C ALA A 165 -3.61 20.58 2.82
N THR A 166 -4.22 19.50 2.31
CA THR A 166 -5.46 19.56 1.53
C THR A 166 -6.57 20.23 2.32
N ALA A 167 -6.76 19.83 3.59
CA ALA A 167 -7.75 20.42 4.47
C ALA A 167 -7.52 21.94 4.66
N GLY A 168 -6.29 22.35 4.99
CA GLY A 168 -5.96 23.75 5.20
C GLY A 168 -6.14 24.64 3.99
N LEU A 169 -5.79 24.13 2.80
CA LEU A 169 -5.99 24.81 1.52
C LEU A 169 -7.47 24.87 1.14
N ASN A 170 -8.20 23.77 1.29
CA ASN A 170 -9.60 23.68 0.88
C ASN A 170 -10.54 24.48 1.81
N GLU A 171 -10.23 24.55 3.11
CA GLU A 171 -10.93 25.40 4.08
C GLU A 171 -10.49 26.89 4.00
N GLN A 172 -9.59 27.23 3.08
CA GLN A 172 -9.05 28.58 2.89
C GLN A 172 -8.38 29.17 4.14
N ILE A 173 -7.94 28.33 5.08
CA ILE A 173 -7.15 28.75 6.25
C ILE A 173 -5.77 29.21 5.78
N ILE A 174 -5.20 28.50 4.80
CA ILE A 174 -3.97 28.89 4.11
C ILE A 174 -4.22 28.96 2.60
N THR A 175 -3.38 29.75 1.94
CA THR A 175 -3.20 29.75 0.49
C THR A 175 -1.84 29.14 0.16
N GLY A 176 -1.56 28.89 -1.11
CA GLY A 176 -0.23 28.42 -1.54
C GLY A 176 0.93 29.35 -1.14
N ASN A 177 0.64 30.64 -0.87
CA ASN A 177 1.62 31.66 -0.49
C ASN A 177 1.64 31.96 1.03
N SER A 178 0.72 31.40 1.81
CA SER A 178 0.71 31.57 3.26
C SER A 178 1.95 30.93 3.87
N THR A 179 2.67 31.65 4.73
CA THR A 179 3.91 31.17 5.35
C THR A 179 3.79 31.09 6.86
N TYR A 180 4.42 30.07 7.43
CA TYR A 180 4.67 29.99 8.86
C TYR A 180 6.18 29.88 9.11
N PHE A 181 6.65 30.60 10.16
CA PHE A 181 8.06 30.54 10.57
C PHE A 181 8.35 29.26 11.36
N CYS A 182 9.40 28.54 10.95
CA CYS A 182 9.93 27.34 11.60
C CYS A 182 11.34 27.58 12.13
N GLY A 183 11.46 27.77 13.45
CA GLY A 183 12.74 27.97 14.15
C GLY A 183 13.30 26.71 14.81
N HIS A 184 12.87 25.50 14.39
CA HIS A 184 13.20 24.19 14.94
C HIS A 184 12.34 23.79 16.15
N THR A 185 12.09 24.65 17.11
CA THR A 185 11.27 24.37 18.31
C THR A 185 10.02 25.24 18.29
N TYR A 186 8.89 24.62 18.59
CA TYR A 186 7.60 25.26 18.71
C TYR A 186 7.11 25.10 20.16
N HIS A 187 7.04 26.22 20.88
CA HIS A 187 6.50 26.25 22.25
C HIS A 187 4.98 26.33 22.18
N PHE A 188 4.32 25.28 22.63
CA PHE A 188 2.87 25.24 22.72
C PHE A 188 2.45 24.90 24.17
N LYS A 189 1.87 25.88 24.86
CA LYS A 189 1.57 25.78 26.29
C LYS A 189 2.84 25.40 27.08
N ASP A 190 2.80 24.32 27.84
CA ASP A 190 3.89 23.88 28.73
C ASP A 190 4.84 22.87 28.06
N HIS A 191 4.74 22.68 26.74
CA HIS A 191 5.51 21.67 26.00
C HIS A 191 6.23 22.24 24.77
N ASP A 192 7.39 21.67 24.50
CA ASP A 192 8.19 21.96 23.32
C ASP A 192 8.00 20.85 22.27
N TYR A 193 7.64 21.25 21.07
CA TYR A 193 7.48 20.39 19.91
C TYR A 193 8.56 20.68 18.88
N ASN A 194 9.36 19.67 18.53
CA ASN A 194 10.50 19.86 17.65
C ASN A 194 10.20 19.50 16.20
N CYS A 195 10.80 20.26 15.30
CA CYS A 195 10.89 19.95 13.90
C CYS A 195 12.21 19.23 13.59
N THR A 196 12.30 18.64 12.40
CA THR A 196 13.52 17.98 11.90
C THR A 196 14.65 18.96 11.56
N GLY A 197 14.33 20.26 11.45
CA GLY A 197 15.29 21.32 11.17
C GLY A 197 14.70 22.71 11.36
N SER A 198 15.52 23.74 11.19
CA SER A 198 15.09 25.15 11.12
C SER A 198 14.87 25.53 9.67
N HIS A 199 13.61 25.81 9.28
CA HIS A 199 13.24 26.00 7.88
C HIS A 199 12.94 27.47 7.52
N GLY A 200 12.88 28.38 8.50
CA GLY A 200 12.52 29.78 8.30
C GLY A 200 11.04 29.96 7.93
N ASP A 201 10.74 31.01 7.18
CA ASP A 201 9.39 31.24 6.65
C ASP A 201 9.19 30.37 5.40
N ILE A 202 8.24 29.41 5.50
CA ILE A 202 7.96 28.45 4.43
C ILE A 202 6.48 28.34 4.16
N ALA A 203 6.12 28.15 2.88
CA ALA A 203 4.76 27.86 2.43
C ALA A 203 4.49 26.35 2.34
N VAL A 204 3.23 25.97 2.10
CA VAL A 204 2.75 24.59 2.15
C VAL A 204 3.55 23.62 1.26
N THR A 205 3.86 23.99 0.02
CA THR A 205 4.65 23.17 -0.93
C THR A 205 6.05 22.88 -0.35
N GLN A 206 6.73 23.90 0.19
CA GLN A 206 8.03 23.71 0.82
C GLN A 206 7.91 22.93 2.14
N ALA A 207 6.84 23.14 2.91
CA ALA A 207 6.58 22.41 4.15
C ALA A 207 6.38 20.90 3.89
N LEU A 208 5.70 20.53 2.81
CA LEU A 208 5.57 19.13 2.37
C LEU A 208 6.92 18.56 1.92
N ARG A 209 7.68 19.31 1.11
CA ARG A 209 9.02 18.92 0.62
C ARG A 209 9.97 18.54 1.75
N VAL A 210 10.13 19.43 2.74
CA VAL A 210 11.05 19.21 3.87
C VAL A 210 10.40 18.52 5.06
N SER A 211 9.11 18.14 4.92
CA SER A 211 8.31 17.51 5.99
C SER A 211 8.29 18.32 7.30
N CYS A 212 8.14 19.63 7.22
CA CYS A 212 8.18 20.54 8.37
C CYS A 212 7.05 20.26 9.37
N ASN A 213 7.36 19.86 10.60
CA ASN A 213 6.35 19.63 11.62
C ASN A 213 5.69 20.96 12.08
N ILE A 214 6.49 22.00 12.29
CA ILE A 214 5.99 23.27 12.84
C ILE A 214 4.97 23.95 11.93
N PHE A 215 5.15 23.85 10.60
CA PHE A 215 4.14 24.35 9.67
C PHE A 215 2.77 23.70 9.95
N PHE A 216 2.75 22.38 10.08
CA PHE A 216 1.51 21.61 10.28
C PHE A 216 0.98 21.74 11.72
N TYR A 217 1.84 21.94 12.72
CA TYR A 217 1.39 22.28 14.08
C TYR A 217 0.59 23.58 14.08
N LYS A 218 1.15 24.66 13.50
CA LYS A 218 0.47 25.96 13.42
C LYS A 218 -0.81 25.89 12.61
N LEU A 219 -0.78 25.20 11.47
CA LEU A 219 -1.98 24.99 10.66
C LEU A 219 -3.08 24.27 11.46
N SER A 220 -2.71 23.26 12.26
CA SER A 220 -3.69 22.47 13.01
C SER A 220 -4.39 23.23 14.13
N GLU A 221 -3.79 24.30 14.66
CA GLU A 221 -4.44 25.17 15.65
C GLU A 221 -5.63 25.93 15.04
N GLU A 222 -5.51 26.33 13.78
CA GLU A 222 -6.57 27.02 13.06
C GLU A 222 -7.58 26.04 12.46
N LEU A 223 -7.10 24.88 11.97
CA LEU A 223 -7.93 23.86 11.30
C LEU A 223 -8.79 23.06 12.29
N THR A 224 -8.34 22.85 13.51
CA THR A 224 -8.93 22.01 14.56
C THR A 224 -8.97 20.52 14.26
N ILE A 225 -9.15 19.70 15.33
CA ILE A 225 -9.21 18.22 15.18
C ILE A 225 -10.47 17.77 14.41
N ASP A 226 -11.57 18.47 14.51
CA ASP A 226 -12.82 18.12 13.87
C ASP A 226 -12.68 18.18 12.34
N ARG A 227 -12.05 19.25 11.82
CA ARG A 227 -11.76 19.37 10.39
C ARG A 227 -10.73 18.37 9.93
N ILE A 228 -9.69 18.11 10.70
CA ILE A 228 -8.69 17.08 10.40
C ILE A 228 -9.36 15.71 10.29
N SER A 229 -10.25 15.37 11.22
CA SER A 229 -11.00 14.12 11.22
C SER A 229 -11.97 14.02 10.05
N GLU A 230 -12.68 15.11 9.71
CA GLU A 230 -13.58 15.18 8.55
C GLU A 230 -12.82 14.87 7.25
N TYR A 231 -11.68 15.53 7.02
CA TYR A 231 -10.88 15.26 5.82
C TYR A 231 -10.27 13.86 5.84
N ALA A 232 -9.80 13.36 6.97
CA ALA A 232 -9.32 11.99 7.08
C ALA A 232 -10.40 10.98 6.68
N THR A 233 -11.65 11.19 7.11
CA THR A 233 -12.80 10.35 6.73
C THR A 233 -13.11 10.45 5.23
N LYS A 234 -13.09 11.65 4.64
CA LYS A 234 -13.26 11.85 3.19
C LYS A 234 -12.17 11.12 2.38
N PHE A 235 -10.94 11.08 2.89
CA PHE A 235 -9.85 10.29 2.32
C PHE A 235 -9.97 8.78 2.59
N GLY A 236 -10.98 8.33 3.33
CA GLY A 236 -11.26 6.91 3.58
C GLY A 236 -10.62 6.32 4.82
N LEU A 237 -10.05 7.13 5.72
CA LEU A 237 -9.46 6.64 6.96
C LEU A 237 -10.52 6.41 8.04
N GLY A 238 -10.27 5.45 8.93
CA GLY A 238 -11.19 5.09 10.01
C GLY A 238 -12.44 4.30 9.56
N GLN A 239 -12.42 3.75 8.35
CA GLN A 239 -13.50 2.95 7.77
C GLN A 239 -12.93 1.89 6.82
N SER A 240 -13.68 0.79 6.59
CA SER A 240 -13.33 -0.19 5.57
C SER A 240 -13.31 0.48 4.19
N THR A 241 -12.38 0.03 3.32
CA THR A 241 -12.26 0.57 1.96
C THR A 241 -13.32 0.03 1.00
N GLY A 242 -14.02 -1.04 1.38
CA GLY A 242 -14.98 -1.74 0.51
C GLY A 242 -14.37 -2.88 -0.31
N LEU A 243 -13.08 -3.22 -0.09
CA LEU A 243 -12.42 -4.32 -0.79
C LEU A 243 -13.20 -5.63 -0.63
N GLU A 244 -13.39 -6.40 -1.69
CA GLU A 244 -14.25 -7.60 -1.71
C GLU A 244 -13.84 -8.64 -0.66
N THR A 245 -12.56 -8.75 -0.37
CA THR A 245 -12.03 -9.69 0.62
C THR A 245 -12.14 -9.19 2.06
N GLY A 246 -12.57 -7.95 2.25
CA GLY A 246 -12.56 -7.23 3.52
C GLY A 246 -11.20 -6.65 3.87
N ASP A 247 -11.23 -5.67 4.76
CA ASP A 247 -10.05 -4.98 5.30
C ASP A 247 -10.37 -4.36 6.67
N ALA A 248 -9.33 -4.05 7.44
CA ALA A 248 -9.49 -3.40 8.73
C ALA A 248 -9.86 -1.92 8.56
N ALA A 249 -10.91 -1.48 9.26
CA ALA A 249 -11.32 -0.08 9.26
C ALA A 249 -10.29 0.87 9.89
N GLY A 250 -9.52 0.37 10.86
CA GLY A 250 -8.67 1.22 11.66
C GLY A 250 -9.47 2.24 12.48
N HIS A 251 -8.83 3.32 12.90
CA HIS A 251 -9.51 4.42 13.59
C HIS A 251 -8.79 5.76 13.40
N LEU A 252 -9.52 6.83 13.61
CA LEU A 252 -9.02 8.21 13.59
C LEU A 252 -8.27 8.52 14.89
N SER A 253 -7.45 9.60 14.88
CA SER A 253 -6.84 10.15 16.08
C SER A 253 -7.60 11.39 16.53
N ASN A 254 -8.71 11.19 17.23
CA ASN A 254 -9.61 12.23 17.71
C ASN A 254 -10.02 11.99 19.17
N GLN A 255 -10.87 12.87 19.73
CA GLN A 255 -11.32 12.79 21.12
C GLN A 255 -12.10 11.50 21.42
N GLU A 256 -12.91 11.02 20.48
CA GLU A 256 -13.71 9.81 20.62
C GLU A 256 -12.82 8.58 20.77
N THR A 257 -11.86 8.40 19.87
CA THR A 257 -10.89 7.30 19.92
C THR A 257 -10.07 7.31 21.21
N PHE A 258 -9.61 8.48 21.66
CA PHE A 258 -8.90 8.58 22.93
C PHE A 258 -9.77 8.14 24.10
N ALA A 259 -11.04 8.53 24.12
CA ALA A 259 -12.00 8.10 25.16
C ALA A 259 -12.25 6.58 25.11
N GLU A 260 -12.40 6.00 23.94
CA GLU A 260 -12.57 4.55 23.74
C GLU A 260 -11.34 3.75 24.22
N LEU A 261 -10.14 4.26 23.98
CA LEU A 261 -8.89 3.66 24.42
C LEU A 261 -8.58 3.94 25.92
N GLY A 262 -9.44 4.69 26.62
CA GLY A 262 -9.22 5.08 28.02
C GLY A 262 -8.04 6.01 28.22
N ALA A 263 -7.67 6.78 27.21
CA ALA A 263 -6.58 7.74 27.21
C ALA A 263 -7.08 9.19 27.35
N ASP A 264 -6.29 10.04 28.00
CA ASP A 264 -6.64 11.44 28.17
C ASP A 264 -6.39 12.23 26.88
N TRP A 265 -7.41 12.94 26.40
CA TRP A 265 -7.25 13.92 25.34
C TRP A 265 -6.67 15.22 25.86
N THR A 266 -5.59 15.67 25.26
CA THR A 266 -5.00 16.98 25.54
C THR A 266 -5.00 17.85 24.28
N VAL A 267 -4.97 19.16 24.43
CA VAL A 267 -4.94 20.09 23.29
C VAL A 267 -3.69 19.87 22.41
N GLY A 268 -2.59 19.39 22.99
CA GLY A 268 -1.38 19.03 22.24
C GLY A 268 -1.56 17.84 21.31
N GLN A 269 -2.58 17.00 21.51
CA GLN A 269 -2.89 15.88 20.61
C GLN A 269 -3.31 16.35 19.21
N VAL A 270 -3.92 17.55 19.10
CA VAL A 270 -4.26 18.11 17.77
C VAL A 270 -3.00 18.30 16.92
N LEU A 271 -1.91 18.80 17.52
CA LEU A 271 -0.63 18.99 16.84
C LEU A 271 -0.06 17.64 16.35
N GLN A 272 -0.10 16.63 17.21
CA GLN A 272 0.39 15.30 16.89
C GLN A 272 -0.46 14.63 15.81
N SER A 273 -1.79 14.71 15.92
CA SER A 273 -2.72 14.15 14.93
C SER A 273 -2.51 14.77 13.55
N ALA A 274 -2.24 16.07 13.45
CA ALA A 274 -2.01 16.78 12.20
C ALA A 274 -0.78 16.32 11.41
N ILE A 275 0.16 15.65 12.07
CA ILE A 275 1.37 15.09 11.44
C ILE A 275 1.36 13.57 11.38
N GLY A 276 0.19 12.95 11.62
CA GLY A 276 0.02 11.50 11.56
C GLY A 276 0.64 10.73 12.73
N GLN A 277 0.91 11.40 13.83
CA GLN A 277 1.22 10.82 15.13
C GLN A 277 -0.06 10.75 15.99
N GLY A 278 0.03 10.38 17.25
CA GLY A 278 -1.15 10.17 18.09
C GLY A 278 -1.69 8.74 17.93
N GLU A 279 -3.01 8.58 17.97
CA GLU A 279 -3.66 7.27 17.95
C GLU A 279 -4.24 6.90 16.57
N TRP A 280 -3.69 7.40 15.48
CA TRP A 280 -4.04 6.91 14.15
C TRP A 280 -3.74 5.42 14.01
N ALA A 281 -4.71 4.68 13.44
CA ALA A 281 -4.52 3.31 13.01
C ALA A 281 -5.07 3.17 11.60
N VAL A 282 -4.17 3.05 10.61
CA VAL A 282 -4.52 3.00 9.18
C VAL A 282 -3.83 1.83 8.49
N THR A 283 -4.45 1.29 7.44
CA THR A 283 -3.84 0.24 6.63
C THR A 283 -3.02 0.81 5.47
N PRO A 284 -2.03 0.07 4.95
CA PRO A 284 -1.36 0.43 3.71
C PRO A 284 -2.31 0.59 2.52
N LEU A 285 -3.38 -0.21 2.43
CA LEU A 285 -4.41 -0.08 1.41
C LEU A 285 -5.13 1.28 1.50
N GLN A 286 -5.54 1.70 2.68
CA GLN A 286 -6.12 3.03 2.90
C GLN A 286 -5.15 4.13 2.46
N MET A 287 -3.87 4.01 2.79
CA MET A 287 -2.87 5.02 2.43
C MET A 287 -2.51 5.03 0.94
N ALA A 288 -2.58 3.89 0.25
CA ALA A 288 -2.51 3.85 -1.21
C ALA A 288 -3.71 4.57 -1.84
N ASN A 289 -4.91 4.38 -1.26
CA ASN A 289 -6.12 5.07 -1.71
C ASN A 289 -6.09 6.58 -1.42
N VAL A 290 -5.42 7.02 -0.34
CA VAL A 290 -5.11 8.45 -0.11
C VAL A 290 -4.28 9.03 -1.27
N ALA A 291 -3.22 8.33 -1.69
CA ALA A 291 -2.40 8.75 -2.82
C ALA A 291 -3.22 8.76 -4.13
N CYS A 292 -4.05 7.74 -4.36
CA CYS A 292 -4.98 7.66 -5.50
C CYS A 292 -5.97 8.84 -5.50
N THR A 293 -6.53 9.19 -4.35
CA THR A 293 -7.46 10.33 -4.21
C THR A 293 -6.79 11.67 -4.54
N ILE A 294 -5.52 11.88 -4.13
CA ILE A 294 -4.76 13.07 -4.49
C ILE A 294 -4.51 13.10 -6.00
N ALA A 295 -4.08 11.98 -6.59
CA ALA A 295 -3.86 11.84 -8.03
C ALA A 295 -5.11 12.14 -8.88
N ASN A 296 -6.30 11.90 -8.31
CA ASN A 296 -7.61 12.16 -8.95
C ASN A 296 -8.27 13.48 -8.49
N ASN A 297 -7.47 14.44 -8.02
CA ASN A 297 -7.96 15.76 -7.62
C ASN A 297 -9.16 15.71 -6.65
N GLY A 298 -9.11 14.76 -5.70
CA GLY A 298 -10.09 14.59 -4.64
C GLY A 298 -11.17 13.56 -4.91
N THR A 299 -11.21 12.91 -6.06
CA THR A 299 -12.11 11.78 -6.31
C THR A 299 -11.54 10.52 -5.67
N ARG A 300 -12.26 9.96 -4.69
CA ARG A 300 -11.93 8.69 -4.05
C ARG A 300 -12.75 7.56 -4.63
N TYR A 301 -12.07 6.58 -5.22
CA TYR A 301 -12.69 5.35 -5.69
C TYR A 301 -12.60 4.25 -4.62
N GLU A 302 -13.52 3.27 -4.69
CA GLU A 302 -13.43 2.04 -3.90
C GLU A 302 -12.33 1.13 -4.47
N PRO A 303 -11.32 0.75 -3.68
CA PRO A 303 -10.38 -0.30 -4.08
C PRO A 303 -11.11 -1.61 -4.37
N HIS A 304 -10.72 -2.29 -5.44
CA HIS A 304 -11.35 -3.55 -5.85
C HIS A 304 -10.36 -4.53 -6.45
N LEU A 305 -10.66 -5.82 -6.30
CA LEU A 305 -9.89 -6.94 -6.85
C LEU A 305 -10.53 -7.52 -8.11
N VAL A 306 -11.85 -7.42 -8.26
CA VAL A 306 -12.57 -7.98 -9.40
C VAL A 306 -12.55 -6.98 -10.56
N ASP A 307 -11.97 -7.40 -11.70
CA ASP A 307 -12.04 -6.66 -12.96
C ASP A 307 -13.31 -7.02 -13.74
N SER A 308 -13.52 -8.31 -13.95
CA SER A 308 -14.63 -8.77 -14.79
C SER A 308 -15.04 -10.21 -14.47
N ILE A 309 -16.27 -10.54 -14.86
CA ILE A 309 -16.83 -11.88 -14.73
C ILE A 309 -17.05 -12.44 -16.14
N TRP A 310 -16.63 -13.68 -16.35
CA TRP A 310 -16.69 -14.39 -17.61
C TRP A 310 -17.48 -15.68 -17.47
N ASP A 311 -17.92 -16.23 -18.58
CA ASP A 311 -18.47 -17.59 -18.61
C ASP A 311 -17.40 -18.61 -18.14
N TYR A 312 -17.82 -19.82 -17.81
CA TYR A 312 -16.92 -20.89 -17.33
C TYR A 312 -15.73 -21.15 -18.28
N SER A 313 -15.95 -21.03 -19.57
CA SER A 313 -14.92 -21.26 -20.58
C SER A 313 -13.98 -20.07 -20.82
N HIS A 314 -14.23 -18.95 -20.13
CA HIS A 314 -13.48 -17.68 -20.29
C HIS A 314 -13.50 -17.17 -21.75
N THR A 315 -14.62 -17.39 -22.45
CA THR A 315 -14.79 -16.98 -23.85
C THR A 315 -15.71 -15.78 -24.01
N THR A 316 -16.68 -15.62 -23.10
CA THR A 316 -17.67 -14.55 -23.15
C THR A 316 -17.61 -13.75 -21.86
N LYS A 317 -17.27 -12.46 -21.98
CA LYS A 317 -17.36 -11.53 -20.85
C LYS A 317 -18.84 -11.29 -20.51
N LEU A 318 -19.23 -11.60 -19.29
CA LEU A 318 -20.60 -11.45 -18.78
C LEU A 318 -20.81 -10.10 -18.10
N GLU A 319 -19.79 -9.63 -17.38
CA GLU A 319 -19.84 -8.38 -16.62
C GLU A 319 -18.45 -7.71 -16.60
N GLN A 320 -18.42 -6.38 -16.71
CA GLN A 320 -17.25 -5.54 -16.45
C GLN A 320 -17.52 -4.75 -15.17
N LYS A 321 -16.59 -4.78 -14.23
CA LYS A 321 -16.68 -3.96 -13.02
C LYS A 321 -16.32 -2.52 -13.38
N GLU A 322 -17.22 -1.61 -13.14
CA GLU A 322 -16.95 -0.19 -13.30
C GLU A 322 -16.40 0.40 -11.99
N PRO A 323 -15.49 1.38 -12.06
CA PRO A 323 -14.99 2.07 -10.86
C PRO A 323 -16.12 2.74 -10.08
N VAL A 324 -16.16 2.52 -8.77
CA VAL A 324 -17.16 3.12 -7.87
C VAL A 324 -16.57 4.31 -7.16
N VAL A 325 -17.17 5.48 -7.32
CA VAL A 325 -16.79 6.67 -6.53
C VAL A 325 -17.34 6.52 -5.11
N ALA A 326 -16.44 6.39 -4.15
CA ALA A 326 -16.80 6.26 -2.74
C ALA A 326 -17.02 7.61 -2.05
N ASP A 327 -16.27 8.65 -2.46
CA ASP A 327 -16.38 10.01 -1.91
C ASP A 327 -15.75 11.02 -2.86
N GLN A 328 -16.05 12.32 -2.65
CA GLN A 328 -15.52 13.41 -3.44
C GLN A 328 -15.11 14.59 -2.54
N ILE A 329 -13.82 14.89 -2.51
CA ILE A 329 -13.34 16.13 -1.92
C ILE A 329 -13.38 17.18 -3.04
N THR A 330 -14.46 17.98 -3.07
CA THR A 330 -14.58 19.07 -4.05
C THR A 330 -13.60 20.18 -3.68
N PRO A 331 -12.60 20.49 -4.51
CA PRO A 331 -11.67 21.57 -4.22
C PRO A 331 -12.36 22.93 -4.35
N VAL A 332 -12.04 23.85 -3.44
CA VAL A 332 -12.57 25.23 -3.46
C VAL A 332 -12.06 26.01 -4.67
N ASN A 333 -10.92 25.60 -5.22
CA ASN A 333 -10.32 26.09 -6.47
C ASN A 333 -9.36 25.04 -7.02
N ASP A 334 -8.95 25.18 -8.27
CA ASP A 334 -8.10 24.20 -8.98
C ASP A 334 -6.69 24.04 -8.38
N ASP A 335 -6.24 25.00 -7.56
CA ASP A 335 -4.88 25.01 -7.00
C ASP A 335 -4.70 24.09 -5.79
N VAL A 336 -5.79 23.63 -5.13
CA VAL A 336 -5.73 22.90 -3.85
C VAL A 336 -4.84 21.66 -3.98
N PHE A 337 -5.16 20.76 -4.90
CA PHE A 337 -4.39 19.53 -5.12
C PHE A 337 -3.07 19.81 -5.82
N GLN A 338 -2.99 20.83 -6.68
CA GLN A 338 -1.75 21.24 -7.35
C GLN A 338 -0.64 21.65 -6.35
N TYR A 339 -0.99 22.37 -5.26
CA TYR A 339 0.00 22.72 -4.23
C TYR A 339 0.49 21.49 -3.47
N VAL A 340 -0.39 20.52 -3.20
CA VAL A 340 -0.03 19.25 -2.54
C VAL A 340 0.87 18.42 -3.44
N GLU A 341 0.50 18.23 -4.69
CA GLU A 341 1.26 17.53 -5.72
C GLU A 341 2.66 18.13 -5.89
N ASN A 342 2.75 19.46 -6.08
CA ASN A 342 4.02 20.15 -6.21
C ASN A 342 4.93 19.90 -4.98
N GLY A 343 4.35 19.82 -3.78
CA GLY A 343 5.08 19.47 -2.56
C GLY A 343 5.59 18.04 -2.56
N MET A 344 4.78 17.10 -3.07
CA MET A 344 5.14 15.68 -3.19
C MET A 344 6.21 15.46 -4.28
N ILE A 345 6.12 16.13 -5.43
CA ILE A 345 7.14 16.10 -6.49
C ILE A 345 8.46 16.71 -5.97
N ALA A 346 8.40 17.84 -5.28
CA ALA A 346 9.59 18.44 -4.70
C ALA A 346 10.25 17.54 -3.64
N ALA A 347 9.48 16.72 -2.92
CA ALA A 347 10.01 15.75 -1.96
C ALA A 347 10.71 14.58 -2.67
N SER A 348 10.20 14.10 -3.79
CA SER A 348 10.81 13.01 -4.57
C SER A 348 12.16 13.41 -5.17
N THR A 349 12.26 14.65 -5.64
CA THR A 349 13.46 15.17 -6.31
C THR A 349 14.62 15.41 -5.34
N ASN A 350 14.35 15.81 -4.08
CA ASN A 350 15.38 16.34 -3.18
C ASN A 350 15.73 15.41 -2.01
N ASN A 351 14.94 14.37 -1.73
CA ASN A 351 15.08 13.57 -0.50
C ASN A 351 15.58 12.14 -0.73
N PHE A 352 16.10 11.85 -1.92
CA PHE A 352 16.58 10.52 -2.28
C PHE A 352 18.08 10.55 -2.59
N PRO A 353 18.86 9.57 -2.10
CA PRO A 353 20.23 9.37 -2.55
C PRO A 353 20.28 9.06 -4.06
N THR A 354 21.40 9.38 -4.71
CA THR A 354 21.56 9.19 -6.17
C THR A 354 21.18 7.80 -6.65
N ARG A 355 21.52 6.75 -5.91
CA ARG A 355 21.20 5.35 -6.25
C ARG A 355 19.70 5.06 -6.30
N TYR A 356 18.91 5.75 -5.49
CA TYR A 356 17.47 5.60 -5.39
C TYR A 356 16.71 6.81 -5.93
N SER A 357 17.41 7.65 -6.72
CA SER A 357 16.82 8.83 -7.35
C SER A 357 15.60 8.45 -8.20
N LEU A 358 14.58 9.30 -8.16
CA LEU A 358 13.41 9.17 -9.02
C LEU A 358 13.47 10.15 -10.20
N SER A 359 14.48 11.04 -10.24
CA SER A 359 14.58 12.11 -11.25
C SER A 359 15.00 11.65 -12.63
N ASP A 360 15.51 10.42 -12.77
CA ASP A 360 15.97 9.82 -14.03
C ASP A 360 14.99 8.79 -14.62
N LEU A 361 13.79 8.70 -14.07
CA LEU A 361 12.72 7.84 -14.60
C LEU A 361 12.04 8.39 -15.86
N GLY A 362 12.32 9.65 -16.24
CA GLY A 362 11.77 10.29 -17.44
C GLY A 362 10.45 11.01 -17.23
N PHE A 363 9.89 10.97 -16.03
CA PHE A 363 8.68 11.66 -15.59
C PHE A 363 8.77 12.04 -14.11
N ASP A 364 7.92 12.97 -13.68
CA ASP A 364 7.85 13.34 -12.27
C ASP A 364 7.08 12.30 -11.46
N VAL A 365 7.52 12.09 -10.22
CA VAL A 365 6.89 11.17 -9.25
C VAL A 365 6.47 11.96 -8.03
N ALA A 366 5.22 11.86 -7.66
CA ALA A 366 4.69 12.50 -6.44
C ALA A 366 4.85 11.54 -5.25
N VAL A 367 5.61 11.93 -4.21
CA VAL A 367 5.91 11.06 -3.06
C VAL A 367 5.81 11.81 -1.74
N LYS A 368 5.28 11.16 -0.73
CA LYS A 368 5.42 11.60 0.66
C LYS A 368 5.87 10.45 1.54
N THR A 369 6.89 10.69 2.36
CA THR A 369 7.45 9.71 3.29
C THR A 369 7.07 10.03 4.73
N GLY A 370 6.95 9.00 5.57
CA GLY A 370 6.69 9.09 6.99
C GLY A 370 7.63 8.19 7.79
N THR A 371 7.90 8.61 9.02
CA THR A 371 8.68 7.84 9.99
C THR A 371 7.98 7.96 11.35
N PRO A 372 6.83 7.27 11.53
CA PRO A 372 6.09 7.35 12.77
C PRO A 372 6.82 6.65 13.90
N GLN A 373 6.77 7.27 15.09
CA GLN A 373 7.24 6.66 16.32
C GLN A 373 6.19 5.68 16.86
N VAL A 374 6.62 4.54 17.37
CA VAL A 374 5.74 3.50 17.91
C VAL A 374 6.23 3.04 19.30
N SER A 375 5.29 2.66 20.18
CA SER A 375 5.60 2.39 21.59
C SER A 375 6.39 1.10 21.83
N ASN A 376 6.26 0.10 20.96
CA ASN A 376 6.87 -1.22 21.12
C ASN A 376 8.14 -1.43 20.29
N ARG A 377 8.47 -0.46 19.44
CA ARG A 377 9.69 -0.43 18.61
C ARG A 377 10.06 1.03 18.32
N VAL A 378 11.25 1.26 17.81
CA VAL A 378 11.78 2.63 17.66
C VAL A 378 10.90 3.47 16.74
N GLN A 379 10.60 2.94 15.53
CA GLN A 379 9.79 3.62 14.52
C GLN A 379 9.39 2.64 13.41
N ASP A 380 8.42 3.05 12.59
CA ASP A 380 8.14 2.42 11.31
C ASP A 380 8.59 3.36 10.18
N SER A 381 8.69 2.83 8.98
CA SER A 381 8.99 3.61 7.79
C SER A 381 7.86 3.46 6.78
N PHE A 382 7.24 4.57 6.40
CA PHE A 382 6.07 4.61 5.54
C PHE A 382 6.33 5.49 4.30
N PHE A 383 5.76 5.14 3.17
CA PHE A 383 5.68 6.00 1.99
C PHE A 383 4.33 5.87 1.30
N ILE A 384 3.92 6.94 0.65
CA ILE A 384 2.81 6.98 -0.31
C ILE A 384 3.25 7.77 -1.55
N GLY A 385 2.62 7.51 -2.68
CA GLY A 385 2.87 8.29 -3.88
C GLY A 385 2.07 7.80 -5.08
N TYR A 386 2.30 8.45 -6.20
CA TYR A 386 1.75 8.06 -7.49
C TYR A 386 2.70 8.47 -8.64
N ALA A 387 2.55 7.81 -9.76
CA ALA A 387 3.40 8.02 -10.93
C ALA A 387 2.66 7.62 -12.23
N PRO A 388 2.98 8.29 -13.38
CA PRO A 388 3.60 9.62 -13.46
C PRO A 388 2.75 10.68 -12.74
N ALA A 389 3.34 11.84 -12.37
CA ALA A 389 2.58 12.87 -11.65
C ALA A 389 1.57 13.60 -12.55
N ASP A 390 1.91 13.83 -13.82
CA ASP A 390 1.11 14.58 -14.79
C ASP A 390 -0.05 13.75 -15.41
N ASP A 391 0.09 12.44 -15.55
CA ASP A 391 -0.96 11.48 -15.96
C ASP A 391 -0.86 10.21 -15.12
N PRO A 392 -1.39 10.20 -13.89
CA PRO A 392 -1.23 9.10 -12.96
C PRO A 392 -1.74 7.77 -13.50
N GLU A 393 -0.87 6.75 -13.47
CA GLU A 393 -1.20 5.37 -13.84
C GLU A 393 -1.24 4.46 -12.62
N ILE A 394 -0.31 4.67 -11.65
CA ILE A 394 -0.26 3.91 -10.42
C ILE A 394 -0.25 4.83 -9.19
N ALA A 395 -0.98 4.42 -8.16
CA ALA A 395 -0.90 4.99 -6.82
C ALA A 395 -0.44 3.90 -5.85
N PHE A 396 0.47 4.23 -4.94
CA PHE A 396 1.12 3.22 -4.11
C PHE A 396 1.33 3.66 -2.67
N ALA A 397 1.41 2.67 -1.79
CA ALA A 397 1.87 2.83 -0.42
C ALA A 397 2.73 1.64 0.01
N GLY A 398 3.62 1.88 0.98
CA GLY A 398 4.36 0.80 1.58
C GLY A 398 4.83 1.13 2.98
N VAL A 399 4.96 0.08 3.80
CA VAL A 399 5.38 0.17 5.19
C VAL A 399 6.42 -0.90 5.53
N ILE A 400 7.38 -0.53 6.37
CA ILE A 400 8.33 -1.46 7.00
C ILE A 400 8.26 -1.25 8.51
N GLU A 401 8.00 -2.33 9.24
CA GLU A 401 7.93 -2.32 10.71
C GLU A 401 9.33 -2.28 11.34
N GLY A 402 9.54 -1.37 12.27
CA GLY A 402 10.79 -1.27 13.03
C GLY A 402 12.01 -0.87 12.20
N GLY A 403 11.79 -0.23 11.03
CA GLY A 403 12.84 0.09 10.07
C GLY A 403 12.90 1.55 9.67
N GLU A 404 13.79 1.82 8.74
CA GLU A 404 13.96 3.08 8.00
C GLU A 404 14.08 2.78 6.49
N TYR A 405 14.13 3.81 5.68
CA TYR A 405 14.46 3.73 4.25
C TYR A 405 13.47 2.96 3.36
N SER A 406 12.24 2.68 3.81
CA SER A 406 11.22 2.02 2.96
C SER A 406 11.05 2.71 1.59
N LYS A 407 11.25 4.03 1.54
CA LYS A 407 11.21 4.85 0.33
C LYS A 407 12.17 4.38 -0.78
N TYR A 408 13.22 3.63 -0.45
CA TYR A 408 14.17 3.12 -1.46
C TYR A 408 13.57 2.02 -2.34
N MET A 409 12.44 1.44 -1.94
CA MET A 409 11.69 0.50 -2.77
C MET A 409 10.90 1.18 -3.90
N ILE A 410 10.59 2.49 -3.79
CA ILE A 410 9.70 3.21 -4.71
C ILE A 410 10.18 3.11 -6.16
N ARG A 411 11.48 3.33 -6.40
CA ARG A 411 12.06 3.20 -7.75
C ARG A 411 11.82 1.81 -8.34
N SER A 412 12.11 0.78 -7.57
CA SER A 412 11.92 -0.61 -8.02
C SER A 412 10.45 -0.95 -8.24
N VAL A 413 9.52 -0.43 -7.42
CA VAL A 413 8.07 -0.58 -7.60
C VAL A 413 7.63 0.00 -8.94
N ILE A 414 8.09 1.20 -9.30
CA ILE A 414 7.78 1.85 -10.58
C ILE A 414 8.39 1.06 -11.76
N GLN A 415 9.67 0.70 -11.68
CA GLN A 415 10.34 -0.09 -12.73
C GLN A 415 9.69 -1.46 -12.93
N ALA A 416 9.22 -2.09 -11.87
CA ALA A 416 8.48 -3.35 -11.98
C ALA A 416 7.15 -3.16 -12.71
N TYR A 417 6.45 -2.04 -12.50
CA TYR A 417 5.24 -1.69 -13.24
C TYR A 417 5.54 -1.49 -14.74
N GLU A 418 6.55 -0.68 -15.07
CA GLU A 418 6.98 -0.44 -16.44
C GLU A 418 7.30 -1.77 -17.16
N LYS A 419 8.05 -2.66 -16.48
CA LYS A 419 8.45 -3.95 -17.03
C LYS A 419 7.28 -4.92 -17.23
N THR A 420 6.42 -5.09 -16.22
CA THR A 420 5.46 -6.21 -16.19
C THR A 420 4.07 -5.82 -16.66
N VAL A 421 3.67 -4.57 -16.50
CA VAL A 421 2.34 -4.08 -16.88
C VAL A 421 2.40 -3.31 -18.21
N ARG A 422 3.36 -2.40 -18.37
CA ARG A 422 3.56 -1.65 -19.62
C ARG A 422 4.33 -2.46 -20.67
N GLY A 423 5.05 -3.51 -20.29
CA GLY A 423 5.85 -4.34 -21.18
C GLY A 423 7.13 -3.67 -21.68
N GLU A 424 7.65 -2.70 -20.96
CA GLU A 424 8.86 -1.97 -21.31
C GLU A 424 10.13 -2.78 -21.03
N GLN A 425 11.20 -2.53 -21.78
CA GLN A 425 12.49 -3.21 -21.62
C GLN A 425 13.35 -2.49 -20.57
N VAL A 426 12.87 -2.49 -19.33
CA VAL A 426 13.56 -1.90 -18.18
C VAL A 426 14.05 -2.99 -17.21
N SER A 427 15.15 -2.71 -16.51
CA SER A 427 15.59 -3.56 -15.41
C SER A 427 15.03 -3.07 -14.10
N VAL A 428 14.61 -3.98 -13.23
CA VAL A 428 14.19 -3.65 -11.86
C VAL A 428 15.42 -3.62 -10.97
N ASP A 429 15.71 -2.47 -10.36
CA ASP A 429 16.85 -2.30 -9.48
C ASP A 429 16.68 -3.08 -8.18
N ALA A 430 17.68 -3.86 -7.80
CA ALA A 430 17.66 -4.57 -6.52
C ALA A 430 17.91 -3.59 -5.36
N VAL A 431 17.01 -3.56 -4.39
CA VAL A 431 17.15 -2.73 -3.19
C VAL A 431 18.14 -3.38 -2.23
N GLY A 432 19.15 -2.60 -1.80
CA GLY A 432 20.18 -3.06 -0.86
C GLY A 432 21.29 -3.94 -1.46
N ALA A 433 21.18 -4.44 -2.69
CA ALA A 433 22.28 -5.16 -3.33
C ALA A 433 23.46 -4.22 -3.61
N GLN A 434 24.67 -4.65 -3.27
CA GLN A 434 25.88 -3.95 -3.75
C GLN A 434 25.97 -4.15 -5.26
N THR A 435 26.01 -3.07 -6.03
CA THR A 435 26.44 -3.14 -7.42
C THR A 435 27.87 -3.64 -7.45
N THR A 436 28.07 -4.90 -7.81
CA THR A 436 29.40 -5.34 -8.30
C THR A 436 29.64 -4.57 -9.59
N VAL A 437 30.42 -3.51 -9.50
CA VAL A 437 30.98 -2.88 -10.70
C VAL A 437 31.87 -3.96 -11.33
N SER A 438 31.37 -4.63 -12.37
CA SER A 438 32.23 -5.38 -13.26
C SER A 438 33.09 -4.37 -13.98
N THR A 439 34.32 -4.18 -13.49
CA THR A 439 35.37 -3.55 -14.25
C THR A 439 35.68 -4.52 -15.37
N ASP A 440 35.09 -4.35 -16.54
CA ASP A 440 35.59 -4.89 -17.78
C ASP A 440 36.93 -4.23 -18.04
N THR A 441 37.98 -4.85 -17.52
CA THR A 441 39.35 -4.61 -17.99
C THR A 441 39.45 -5.30 -19.37
N THR A 442 39.20 -4.52 -20.41
CA THR A 442 39.65 -4.86 -21.75
C THR A 442 41.19 -4.93 -21.74
N GLY A 443 41.68 -6.12 -21.44
CA GLY A 443 43.10 -6.45 -21.61
C GLY A 443 43.38 -6.59 -23.10
N THR A 444 44.08 -5.62 -23.64
CA THR A 444 44.74 -5.70 -24.95
C THR A 444 45.83 -6.77 -24.86
N GLU A 445 45.60 -7.94 -25.42
CA GLU A 445 46.63 -8.94 -25.65
C GLU A 445 47.58 -8.46 -26.74
N THR A 446 48.79 -8.06 -26.31
CA THR A 446 49.94 -7.90 -27.19
C THR A 446 50.60 -9.27 -27.35
N THR A 447 50.41 -9.88 -28.49
CA THR A 447 51.17 -11.06 -28.92
C THR A 447 52.64 -10.74 -29.07
N THR A 448 53.49 -11.28 -28.19
CA THR A 448 54.93 -11.41 -28.44
C THR A 448 55.28 -12.90 -28.60
N SER A 449 55.60 -13.25 -29.82
CA SER A 449 56.25 -14.51 -30.17
C SER A 449 57.61 -14.64 -29.52
N ALA A 450 57.89 -15.74 -28.82
CA ALA A 450 59.20 -16.14 -28.42
C ALA A 450 59.44 -17.61 -28.75
N THR A 451 60.37 -17.79 -29.59
CA THR A 451 60.97 -18.96 -30.19
C THR A 451 61.50 -19.97 -29.17
N SER A 452 61.33 -21.24 -29.50
CA SER A 452 61.91 -22.40 -28.84
C SER A 452 63.44 -22.43 -28.85
N THR A 453 64.05 -22.83 -27.76
CA THR A 453 65.34 -23.62 -27.81
C THR A 453 65.32 -24.63 -26.66
N SER A 454 65.45 -25.88 -27.07
CA SER A 454 65.71 -27.06 -26.25
C SER A 454 67.19 -27.02 -25.75
N THR A 455 67.44 -27.53 -24.55
CA THR A 455 68.54 -28.48 -24.29
C THR A 455 68.57 -28.90 -22.82
N HIS A 456 68.68 -30.25 -22.66
CA HIS A 456 69.08 -31.14 -21.57
C HIS A 456 68.08 -31.42 -20.46
#